data_b0fd181422195743e1f2ef0a235e341e
#
_entry.id   b0fd181422195743e1f2ef0a235e341e
#
_cell.length_a   1.000
_cell.length_b   1.000
_cell.length_c   1.000
_cell.angle_alpha   90.00
_cell.angle_beta   90.00
_cell.angle_gamma   90.00
#
_symmetry.space_group_name_H-M   'P 1'
#
loop_
_entity.id
_entity.type
_entity.pdbx_description
1 polymer ?
#
loop_
_entity_poly.entity_id
_entity_poly.type
_entity_poly.pdbx_seq_one_letter_code
_entity_poly.pdbx_strand_id
1 'polypeptide(L)'
;MIFLGSIDNMIQWFKDREGKVTYSMSDRLGPSSYDCSSAVYYSLISGGFLPVGSMGWTGTLHDIALPSIAKKVNRTECKKGDIFISKYWATDGHTGIFMDNNNIIHCSSGRNGIYTTPAASGYMGPEPTEYYRLNTTNDGNIPNKESEDMLMWVFYQANKNAPVRWFNGKHAYAIGHEDEMRAIRQIYHANTGKEVPFLTNWTDTSPYYNRLANVLNRKPDY
;
A
#
# COMPACT_ATOMS: atom_id res chain seq x y z
N MET A 1 -10.92 1.63 2.36
CA MET A 1 -10.00 1.13 1.31
C MET A 1 -8.97 0.26 2.02
N ILE A 2 -9.03 -1.06 1.89
CA ILE A 2 -8.02 -1.96 2.48
C ILE A 2 -6.96 -2.16 1.42
N PHE A 3 -5.79 -1.55 1.62
CA PHE A 3 -4.63 -1.82 0.78
C PHE A 3 -4.09 -3.21 1.14
N LEU A 4 -3.88 -4.07 0.16
CA LEU A 4 -3.11 -5.30 0.30
C LEU A 4 -1.63 -4.93 0.43
N GLY A 5 -1.29 -4.33 1.57
CA GLY A 5 0.07 -3.88 1.81
C GLY A 5 1.02 -5.04 2.09
N SER A 6 2.22 -4.97 1.53
CA SER A 6 3.33 -5.88 1.77
C SER A 6 4.36 -5.25 2.70
N ILE A 7 4.48 -5.79 3.91
CA ILE A 7 5.54 -5.41 4.85
C ILE A 7 6.93 -5.67 4.25
N ASP A 8 7.08 -6.75 3.49
CA ASP A 8 8.36 -7.08 2.86
C ASP A 8 8.76 -6.05 1.80
N ASN A 9 7.83 -5.60 0.96
CA ASN A 9 8.10 -4.54 -0.02
C ASN A 9 8.44 -3.21 0.66
N MET A 10 7.73 -2.88 1.74
CA MET A 10 7.99 -1.68 2.55
C MET A 10 9.42 -1.69 3.11
N ILE A 11 9.85 -2.81 3.69
CA ILE A 11 11.19 -2.98 4.23
C ILE A 11 12.24 -3.01 3.11
N GLN A 12 11.94 -3.70 2.00
CA GLN A 12 12.84 -3.78 0.85
C GLN A 12 13.15 -2.40 0.30
N TRP A 13 12.16 -1.49 0.24
CA TRP A 13 12.37 -0.11 -0.19
C TRP A 13 13.48 0.60 0.64
N PHE A 14 13.48 0.40 1.96
CA PHE A 14 14.52 0.92 2.85
C PHE A 14 15.87 0.23 2.61
N LYS A 15 15.88 -1.10 2.50
CA LYS A 15 17.09 -1.89 2.30
C LYS A 15 17.82 -1.55 1.01
N ASP A 16 17.09 -1.27 -0.06
CA ASP A 16 17.67 -0.86 -1.35
C ASP A 16 18.43 0.48 -1.26
N ARG A 17 18.11 1.30 -0.25
CA ARG A 17 18.66 2.64 -0.02
C ARG A 17 19.59 2.73 1.17
N GLU A 18 19.68 1.70 1.98
CA GLU A 18 20.53 1.65 3.17
C GLU A 18 22.00 1.90 2.80
N GLY A 19 22.61 2.93 3.43
CA GLY A 19 23.97 3.36 3.16
C GLY A 19 24.22 4.02 1.80
N LYS A 20 23.18 4.26 0.99
CA LYS A 20 23.31 4.80 -0.38
C LYS A 20 22.72 6.19 -0.58
N VAL A 21 21.98 6.69 0.39
CA VAL A 21 21.28 7.98 0.34
C VAL A 21 21.66 8.83 1.55
N THR A 22 21.50 10.15 1.42
CA THR A 22 21.79 11.10 2.50
C THR A 22 20.52 11.56 3.20
N TYR A 23 20.68 12.18 4.38
CA TYR A 23 19.59 12.86 5.08
C TYR A 23 19.48 14.32 4.62
N SER A 24 18.28 14.77 4.29
CA SER A 24 17.99 16.17 3.99
C SER A 24 16.56 16.52 4.36
N MET A 25 16.33 17.65 5.01
CA MET A 25 14.99 18.21 5.25
C MET A 25 14.53 19.09 4.10
N SER A 26 15.43 19.72 3.37
CA SER A 26 15.11 20.61 2.25
C SER A 26 14.99 19.87 0.91
N ASP A 27 15.82 18.83 0.71
CA ASP A 27 15.81 17.97 -0.49
C ASP A 27 15.42 16.53 -0.08
N ARG A 28 14.17 16.37 0.39
CA ARG A 28 13.68 15.16 1.07
C ARG A 28 12.88 14.21 0.20
N LEU A 29 12.71 14.52 -1.09
CA LEU A 29 11.81 13.75 -1.95
C LEU A 29 12.53 12.74 -2.85
N GLY A 30 13.81 12.50 -2.59
CA GLY A 30 14.62 11.53 -3.32
C GLY A 30 15.04 12.01 -4.71
N PRO A 31 15.75 11.18 -5.49
CA PRO A 31 16.16 9.81 -5.15
C PRO A 31 17.42 9.71 -4.28
N SER A 32 18.21 10.80 -4.14
CA SER A 32 19.51 10.82 -3.45
C SER A 32 19.45 11.16 -1.98
N SER A 33 18.36 11.80 -1.53
CA SER A 33 18.19 12.20 -0.14
C SER A 33 16.74 12.13 0.33
N TYR A 34 16.56 11.89 1.63
CA TYR A 34 15.27 11.80 2.32
C TYR A 34 15.41 12.36 3.75
N ASP A 35 14.28 12.69 4.38
CA ASP A 35 14.20 12.80 5.84
C ASP A 35 13.52 11.55 6.44
N CYS A 36 13.36 11.53 7.77
CA CYS A 36 12.76 10.38 8.45
C CYS A 36 11.34 10.10 7.96
N SER A 37 10.51 11.11 7.85
CA SER A 37 9.10 10.97 7.47
C SER A 37 8.90 10.68 5.98
N SER A 38 9.62 11.35 5.09
CA SER A 38 9.52 11.07 3.65
C SER A 38 9.97 9.65 3.32
N ALA A 39 11.01 9.14 3.98
CA ALA A 39 11.43 7.76 3.83
C ALA A 39 10.33 6.77 4.24
N VAL A 40 9.63 7.03 5.36
CA VAL A 40 8.49 6.19 5.78
C VAL A 40 7.33 6.30 4.79
N TYR A 41 6.98 7.50 4.30
CA TYR A 41 5.94 7.65 3.29
C TYR A 41 6.25 6.86 2.01
N TYR A 42 7.46 6.98 1.47
CA TYR A 42 7.86 6.22 0.27
C TYR A 42 7.84 4.71 0.51
N SER A 43 8.26 4.25 1.68
CA SER A 43 8.19 2.83 2.02
C SER A 43 6.76 2.32 2.12
N LEU A 44 5.84 3.11 2.73
CA LEU A 44 4.42 2.79 2.80
C LEU A 44 3.76 2.75 1.41
N ILE A 45 4.15 3.66 0.51
CA ILE A 45 3.71 3.64 -0.90
C ILE A 45 4.24 2.39 -1.60
N SER A 46 5.53 2.07 -1.44
CA SER A 46 6.14 0.87 -2.02
C SER A 46 5.53 -0.42 -1.48
N GLY A 47 5.13 -0.41 -0.20
CA GLY A 47 4.39 -1.50 0.42
C GLY A 47 2.92 -1.58 0.02
N GLY A 48 2.38 -0.60 -0.71
CA GLY A 48 0.96 -0.56 -1.08
C GLY A 48 0.01 -0.17 0.07
N PHE A 49 0.52 0.41 1.16
CA PHE A 49 -0.29 0.88 2.29
C PHE A 49 -0.83 2.30 2.07
N LEU A 50 -0.16 3.10 1.25
CA LEU A 50 -0.59 4.44 0.86
C LEU A 50 -0.60 4.61 -0.67
N PRO A 51 -1.50 5.45 -1.20
CA PRO A 51 -1.52 5.78 -2.62
C PRO A 51 -0.22 6.46 -3.07
N VAL A 52 0.14 6.29 -4.34
CA VAL A 52 1.22 7.06 -4.98
C VAL A 52 0.94 8.56 -4.86
N GLY A 53 1.97 9.33 -4.49
CA GLY A 53 1.87 10.76 -4.26
C GLY A 53 1.53 11.16 -2.82
N SER A 54 1.20 10.22 -1.93
CA SER A 54 1.06 10.51 -0.50
C SER A 54 2.39 11.02 0.06
N MET A 55 2.35 12.16 0.74
CA MET A 55 3.54 12.75 1.34
C MET A 55 3.16 13.69 2.48
N GLY A 56 4.07 13.82 3.44
CA GLY A 56 3.88 14.72 4.57
C GLY A 56 5.08 14.69 5.52
N TRP A 57 4.90 15.12 6.73
CA TRP A 57 5.87 15.12 7.82
C TRP A 57 5.38 14.22 8.97
N THR A 58 6.13 14.10 10.06
CA THR A 58 5.77 13.22 11.20
C THR A 58 4.37 13.49 11.75
N GLY A 59 3.95 14.76 11.86
CA GLY A 59 2.60 15.12 12.30
C GLY A 59 1.51 14.63 11.37
N THR A 60 1.63 14.84 10.08
CA THR A 60 0.63 14.33 9.12
C THR A 60 0.65 12.80 9.00
N LEU A 61 1.81 12.18 9.19
CA LEU A 61 1.91 10.73 9.28
C LEU A 61 1.11 10.21 10.49
N HIS A 62 1.27 10.86 11.65
CA HIS A 62 0.56 10.52 12.89
C HIS A 62 -0.94 10.81 12.82
N ASP A 63 -1.33 12.04 12.42
CA ASP A 63 -2.71 12.53 12.57
C ASP A 63 -3.63 12.09 11.43
N ILE A 64 -3.07 11.79 10.24
CA ILE A 64 -3.85 11.53 9.03
C ILE A 64 -3.59 10.15 8.45
N ALA A 65 -2.32 9.81 8.19
CA ALA A 65 -2.01 8.60 7.43
C ALA A 65 -2.18 7.33 8.28
N LEU A 66 -1.51 7.24 9.42
CA LEU A 66 -1.55 6.05 10.28
C LEU A 66 -2.93 5.71 10.83
N PRO A 67 -3.78 6.66 11.27
CA PRO A 67 -5.14 6.32 11.73
C PRO A 67 -5.99 5.60 10.67
N SER A 68 -5.70 5.81 9.39
CA SER A 68 -6.45 5.16 8.30
C SER A 68 -5.95 3.76 7.94
N ILE A 69 -4.67 3.43 8.27
CA ILE A 69 -4.01 2.21 7.82
C ILE A 69 -3.42 1.35 8.94
N ALA A 70 -3.47 1.82 10.20
CA ALA A 70 -2.78 1.16 11.31
C ALA A 70 -3.56 1.27 12.62
N LYS A 71 -3.19 0.45 13.59
CA LYS A 71 -3.65 0.52 14.99
C LYS A 71 -2.45 0.73 15.93
N LYS A 72 -2.67 1.41 17.06
CA LYS A 72 -1.66 1.54 18.12
C LYS A 72 -1.36 0.18 18.76
N VAL A 73 -0.11 -0.03 19.11
CA VAL A 73 0.38 -1.21 19.84
C VAL A 73 1.35 -0.78 20.95
N ASN A 74 1.62 -1.67 21.91
CA ASN A 74 2.62 -1.40 22.93
C ASN A 74 4.04 -1.64 22.41
N ARG A 75 5.04 -0.95 22.98
CA ARG A 75 6.46 -1.14 22.61
C ARG A 75 6.89 -2.61 22.70
N THR A 76 6.45 -3.33 23.73
CA THR A 76 6.80 -4.74 23.96
C THR A 76 6.25 -5.71 22.92
N GLU A 77 5.19 -5.29 22.21
CA GLU A 77 4.53 -6.07 21.15
C GLU A 77 5.09 -5.78 19.77
N CYS A 78 6.01 -4.79 19.64
CA CYS A 78 6.55 -4.38 18.34
C CYS A 78 7.25 -5.51 17.62
N LYS A 79 6.97 -5.62 16.34
CA LYS A 79 7.52 -6.64 15.43
C LYS A 79 7.84 -6.04 14.06
N LYS A 80 8.40 -6.84 13.19
CA LYS A 80 8.72 -6.47 11.79
C LYS A 80 7.53 -5.76 11.13
N GLY A 81 7.80 -4.57 10.59
CA GLY A 81 6.82 -3.74 9.88
C GLY A 81 6.06 -2.76 10.75
N ASP A 82 6.14 -2.84 12.08
CA ASP A 82 5.55 -1.82 12.95
C ASP A 82 6.30 -0.49 12.80
N ILE A 83 5.59 0.62 12.95
CA ILE A 83 6.12 1.98 12.78
C ILE A 83 6.22 2.63 14.15
N PHE A 84 7.31 3.31 14.44
CA PHE A 84 7.39 4.22 15.59
C PHE A 84 7.30 5.67 15.14
N ILE A 85 6.69 6.51 15.97
CA ILE A 85 6.74 7.97 15.86
C ILE A 85 7.03 8.55 17.22
N SER A 86 8.10 9.34 17.32
CA SER A 86 8.44 10.10 18.50
C SER A 86 8.11 11.57 18.30
N LYS A 87 7.56 12.22 19.32
CA LYS A 87 7.33 13.67 19.41
C LYS A 87 6.81 14.27 18.08
N TYR A 88 5.78 13.68 17.52
CA TYR A 88 5.28 13.94 16.15
C TYR A 88 4.90 15.39 15.87
N TRP A 89 4.58 16.17 16.91
CA TRP A 89 4.18 17.58 16.81
C TRP A 89 5.36 18.58 16.74
N ALA A 90 6.58 18.12 16.88
CA ALA A 90 7.76 18.97 16.93
C ALA A 90 8.70 18.74 15.75
N THR A 91 9.52 19.73 15.47
CA THR A 91 10.49 19.69 14.37
C THR A 91 11.61 18.68 14.59
N ASP A 92 11.84 18.28 15.84
CA ASP A 92 12.79 17.22 16.24
C ASP A 92 12.14 15.85 16.37
N GLY A 93 10.88 15.69 15.96
CA GLY A 93 10.17 14.43 15.88
C GLY A 93 10.86 13.45 14.93
N HIS A 94 10.71 12.14 15.19
CA HIS A 94 11.37 11.10 14.42
C HIS A 94 10.45 9.92 14.13
N THR A 95 10.76 9.17 13.06
CA THR A 95 9.99 8.00 12.67
C THR A 95 10.87 7.00 11.92
N GLY A 96 10.45 5.74 11.94
CA GLY A 96 11.07 4.63 11.21
C GLY A 96 10.27 3.36 11.42
N ILE A 97 10.83 2.24 11.00
CA ILE A 97 10.15 0.94 10.92
C ILE A 97 10.95 -0.11 11.70
N PHE A 98 10.24 -0.93 12.47
CA PHE A 98 10.83 -2.08 13.13
C PHE A 98 11.21 -3.19 12.13
N MET A 99 12.47 -3.60 12.19
CA MET A 99 12.97 -4.80 11.49
C MET A 99 12.63 -6.08 12.27
N ASP A 100 12.65 -5.96 13.58
CA ASP A 100 12.23 -6.89 14.61
C ASP A 100 12.01 -6.12 15.93
N ASN A 101 11.80 -6.77 17.05
CA ASN A 101 11.59 -6.06 18.33
C ASN A 101 12.81 -5.26 18.80
N ASN A 102 14.01 -5.61 18.34
CA ASN A 102 15.28 -5.06 18.82
C ASN A 102 15.94 -4.08 17.84
N ASN A 103 15.52 -4.08 16.57
CA ASN A 103 16.14 -3.30 15.51
C ASN A 103 15.11 -2.50 14.72
N ILE A 104 15.49 -1.30 14.33
CA ILE A 104 14.72 -0.41 13.44
C ILE A 104 15.53 -0.06 12.20
N ILE A 105 14.85 0.28 11.12
CA ILE A 105 15.43 0.94 9.95
C ILE A 105 14.79 2.31 9.79
N HIS A 106 15.61 3.35 9.61
CA HIS A 106 15.13 4.73 9.56
C HIS A 106 16.11 5.61 8.77
N CYS A 107 15.63 6.77 8.29
CA CYS A 107 16.49 7.81 7.75
C CYS A 107 16.85 8.77 8.88
N SER A 108 18.12 8.78 9.26
CA SER A 108 18.63 9.47 10.45
C SER A 108 19.55 10.64 10.09
N SER A 109 19.30 11.81 10.66
CA SER A 109 20.20 12.96 10.53
C SER A 109 21.56 12.71 11.17
N GLY A 110 21.59 12.04 12.32
CA GLY A 110 22.83 11.73 13.04
C GLY A 110 23.77 10.76 12.30
N ARG A 111 23.21 9.93 11.38
CA ARG A 111 23.98 9.04 10.51
C ARG A 111 24.01 9.49 9.05
N ASN A 112 23.40 10.63 8.75
CA ASN A 112 23.28 11.20 7.42
C ASN A 112 22.76 10.21 6.38
N GLY A 113 21.64 9.52 6.66
CA GLY A 113 21.03 8.61 5.68
C GLY A 113 20.23 7.48 6.32
N ILE A 114 19.92 6.47 5.51
CA ILE A 114 19.16 5.29 5.90
C ILE A 114 20.09 4.22 6.46
N TYR A 115 19.81 3.78 7.70
CA TYR A 115 20.57 2.74 8.40
C TYR A 115 19.67 1.91 9.31
N THR A 116 20.08 0.68 9.54
CA THR A 116 19.55 -0.18 10.60
C THR A 116 20.30 0.13 11.90
N THR A 117 19.54 0.35 12.98
CA THR A 117 20.08 0.66 14.32
C THR A 117 19.30 -0.12 15.39
N PRO A 118 19.82 -0.23 16.64
CA PRO A 118 19.02 -0.74 17.73
C PRO A 118 17.73 0.06 17.95
N ALA A 119 16.63 -0.62 18.30
CA ALA A 119 15.36 -0.02 18.68
C ALA A 119 15.41 0.44 20.16
N ALA A 120 16.29 1.40 20.43
CA ALA A 120 16.61 1.89 21.77
C ALA A 120 16.58 3.42 21.83
N SER A 121 16.54 3.95 23.04
CA SER A 121 16.68 5.39 23.32
C SER A 121 17.91 5.97 22.61
N GLY A 122 17.75 7.13 22.00
CA GLY A 122 18.79 7.80 21.22
C GLY A 122 18.74 7.50 19.70
N TYR A 123 18.07 6.41 19.27
CA TYR A 123 17.86 6.12 17.85
C TYR A 123 16.44 6.38 17.39
N MET A 124 15.45 6.21 18.27
CA MET A 124 14.02 6.44 17.95
C MET A 124 13.55 7.88 18.13
N GLY A 125 14.47 8.80 18.43
CA GLY A 125 14.13 10.21 18.72
C GLY A 125 13.72 10.43 20.18
N PRO A 126 13.28 11.68 20.51
CA PRO A 126 12.89 12.05 21.88
C PRO A 126 11.52 11.50 22.25
N GLU A 127 11.29 11.22 23.51
CA GLU A 127 10.00 10.81 24.06
C GLU A 127 8.99 11.99 24.08
N PRO A 128 7.68 11.72 24.03
CA PRO A 128 7.06 10.39 24.00
C PRO A 128 7.08 9.75 22.60
N THR A 129 7.12 8.41 22.58
CA THR A 129 7.11 7.60 21.36
C THR A 129 5.85 6.75 21.32
N GLU A 130 5.19 6.75 20.19
CA GLU A 130 4.03 5.91 19.89
C GLU A 130 4.37 4.86 18.82
N TYR A 131 3.67 3.71 18.87
CA TYR A 131 3.94 2.56 18.03
C TYR A 131 2.67 2.12 17.30
N TYR A 132 2.81 1.79 16.02
CA TYR A 132 1.69 1.51 15.15
C TYR A 132 1.93 0.24 14.35
N ARG A 133 0.93 -0.63 14.31
CA ARG A 133 0.89 -1.83 13.48
C ARG A 133 -0.02 -1.60 12.30
N LEU A 134 0.53 -1.78 11.10
CA LEU A 134 -0.24 -1.70 9.87
C LEU A 134 -1.31 -2.79 9.82
N ASN A 135 -2.48 -2.43 9.32
CA ASN A 135 -3.57 -3.36 9.09
C ASN A 135 -3.20 -4.23 7.88
N THR A 136 -2.76 -5.46 8.14
CA THR A 136 -2.47 -6.46 7.13
C THR A 136 -3.52 -7.56 7.17
N THR A 137 -3.78 -8.23 6.06
CA THR A 137 -4.77 -9.30 5.96
C THR A 137 -4.46 -10.53 6.83
N ASN A 138 -3.28 -10.60 7.45
CA ASN A 138 -2.89 -11.71 8.32
C ASN A 138 -3.30 -11.57 9.79
N ASP A 139 -3.85 -10.43 10.21
CA ASP A 139 -4.43 -10.27 11.56
C ASP A 139 -5.91 -10.74 11.56
N GLY A 140 -6.13 -11.99 11.33
CA GLY A 140 -7.27 -12.90 11.54
C GLY A 140 -8.69 -12.38 11.83
N ASN A 141 -9.05 -11.11 11.56
CA ASN A 141 -10.40 -10.62 11.85
C ASN A 141 -10.83 -9.37 11.06
N ILE A 142 -10.44 -9.22 9.80
CA ILE A 142 -11.10 -8.26 8.92
C ILE A 142 -11.51 -9.02 7.65
N PRO A 143 -12.80 -9.07 7.31
CA PRO A 143 -13.22 -9.63 6.03
C PRO A 143 -12.61 -8.80 4.92
N ASN A 144 -11.77 -9.42 4.11
CA ASN A 144 -11.07 -8.84 2.98
C ASN A 144 -12.04 -8.59 1.82
N LYS A 145 -12.96 -7.61 1.99
CA LYS A 145 -13.99 -7.33 0.98
C LYS A 145 -13.43 -6.63 -0.27
N GLU A 146 -12.32 -5.89 -0.16
CA GLU A 146 -11.76 -5.13 -1.29
C GLU A 146 -10.70 -5.91 -2.09
N SER A 147 -9.96 -6.83 -1.47
CA SER A 147 -9.10 -7.75 -2.21
C SER A 147 -9.91 -8.80 -2.95
N GLU A 148 -11.06 -9.20 -2.40
CA GLU A 148 -12.02 -10.04 -3.12
C GLU A 148 -12.60 -9.29 -4.32
N ASP A 149 -12.93 -7.99 -4.17
CA ASP A 149 -13.42 -7.17 -5.28
C ASP A 149 -12.36 -7.02 -6.40
N MET A 150 -11.06 -6.94 -6.08
CA MET A 150 -10.00 -6.91 -7.10
C MET A 150 -9.70 -8.28 -7.71
N LEU A 151 -9.84 -9.36 -6.95
CA LEU A 151 -9.76 -10.72 -7.49
C LEU A 151 -10.90 -11.01 -8.47
N MET A 152 -11.99 -10.23 -8.42
CA MET A 152 -13.12 -10.32 -9.35
C MET A 152 -12.92 -9.51 -10.63
N TRP A 153 -11.80 -8.77 -10.78
CA TRP A 153 -11.55 -8.04 -12.02
C TRP A 153 -11.28 -8.99 -13.16
N VAL A 154 -12.03 -8.83 -14.22
CA VAL A 154 -11.90 -9.64 -15.42
C VAL A 154 -12.25 -8.83 -16.66
N PHE A 155 -11.49 -9.00 -17.73
CA PHE A 155 -11.93 -8.64 -19.06
C PHE A 155 -12.72 -9.77 -19.69
N TYR A 156 -13.76 -9.45 -20.44
CA TYR A 156 -14.45 -10.42 -21.24
C TYR A 156 -14.87 -9.81 -22.58
N GLN A 157 -14.95 -10.66 -23.57
CA GLN A 157 -15.43 -10.31 -24.93
C GLN A 157 -16.48 -11.30 -25.34
N ALA A 158 -17.67 -10.79 -25.62
CA ALA A 158 -18.78 -11.58 -26.16
C ALA A 158 -18.60 -11.71 -27.66
N ASN A 159 -18.35 -12.89 -28.15
CA ASN A 159 -17.96 -13.12 -29.54
C ASN A 159 -16.68 -12.33 -29.95
N LYS A 160 -16.04 -12.73 -31.01
CA LYS A 160 -14.75 -12.12 -31.42
C LYS A 160 -14.83 -10.64 -31.83
N ASN A 161 -16.02 -10.15 -32.16
CA ASN A 161 -16.24 -8.82 -32.73
C ASN A 161 -17.00 -7.86 -31.79
N ALA A 162 -17.42 -8.32 -30.60
CA ALA A 162 -18.05 -7.44 -29.63
C ALA A 162 -17.01 -6.59 -28.88
N PRO A 163 -17.38 -5.41 -28.37
CA PRO A 163 -16.49 -4.64 -27.52
C PRO A 163 -16.03 -5.43 -26.30
N VAL A 164 -14.76 -5.28 -25.95
CA VAL A 164 -14.24 -5.81 -24.68
C VAL A 164 -14.94 -5.08 -23.54
N ARG A 165 -15.28 -5.80 -22.50
CA ARG A 165 -15.84 -5.26 -21.27
C ARG A 165 -14.93 -5.58 -20.09
N TRP A 166 -14.86 -4.66 -19.14
CA TRP A 166 -14.22 -4.84 -17.87
C TRP A 166 -15.28 -5.01 -16.78
N PHE A 167 -15.21 -6.10 -16.04
CA PHE A 167 -16.01 -6.33 -14.84
C PHE A 167 -15.14 -6.16 -13.61
N ASN A 168 -15.60 -5.35 -12.64
CA ASN A 168 -14.86 -5.00 -11.44
C ASN A 168 -15.39 -5.66 -10.16
N GLY A 169 -16.20 -6.71 -10.30
CA GLY A 169 -16.85 -7.35 -9.16
C GLY A 169 -18.29 -6.84 -8.91
N LYS A 170 -18.62 -5.64 -9.38
CA LYS A 170 -19.95 -4.99 -9.19
C LYS A 170 -20.59 -4.55 -10.49
N HIS A 171 -19.81 -3.99 -11.39
CA HIS A 171 -20.30 -3.39 -12.64
C HIS A 171 -19.46 -3.85 -13.81
N ALA A 172 -20.05 -3.85 -14.98
CA ALA A 172 -19.38 -4.13 -16.25
C ALA A 172 -19.39 -2.88 -17.13
N TYR A 173 -18.21 -2.46 -17.58
CA TYR A 173 -17.99 -1.28 -18.42
C TYR A 173 -17.47 -1.70 -19.79
N ALA A 174 -18.01 -1.12 -20.86
CA ALA A 174 -17.42 -1.28 -22.18
C ALA A 174 -16.08 -0.55 -22.26
N ILE A 175 -15.07 -1.19 -22.81
CA ILE A 175 -13.77 -0.59 -23.08
C ILE A 175 -13.87 0.09 -24.46
N GLY A 176 -13.65 1.39 -24.46
CA GLY A 176 -13.73 2.22 -25.67
C GLY A 176 -12.40 2.38 -26.41
N HIS A 177 -11.26 2.18 -25.70
CA HIS A 177 -9.94 2.35 -26.26
C HIS A 177 -8.93 1.38 -25.62
N GLU A 178 -7.90 0.97 -26.37
CA GLU A 178 -6.85 0.05 -25.84
C GLU A 178 -6.11 0.62 -24.63
N ASP A 179 -5.96 1.94 -24.53
CA ASP A 179 -5.28 2.56 -23.40
C ASP A 179 -6.06 2.42 -22.08
N GLU A 180 -7.38 2.36 -22.12
CA GLU A 180 -8.21 2.06 -20.94
C GLU A 180 -7.91 0.65 -20.41
N MET A 181 -7.85 -0.32 -21.31
CA MET A 181 -7.49 -1.70 -20.96
C MET A 181 -6.06 -1.79 -20.41
N ARG A 182 -5.12 -1.03 -21.00
CA ARG A 182 -3.73 -0.96 -20.54
C ARG A 182 -3.65 -0.34 -19.14
N ALA A 183 -4.34 0.76 -18.88
CA ALA A 183 -4.38 1.41 -17.57
C ALA A 183 -4.94 0.46 -16.49
N ILE A 184 -6.05 -0.22 -16.77
CA ILE A 184 -6.65 -1.20 -15.86
C ILE A 184 -5.67 -2.35 -15.55
N ARG A 185 -4.98 -2.89 -16.56
CA ARG A 185 -3.96 -3.92 -16.39
C ARG A 185 -2.80 -3.45 -15.52
N GLN A 186 -2.30 -2.23 -15.75
CA GLN A 186 -1.21 -1.67 -14.95
C GLN A 186 -1.61 -1.52 -13.49
N ILE A 187 -2.81 -0.99 -13.21
CA ILE A 187 -3.33 -0.86 -11.85
C ILE A 187 -3.48 -2.23 -11.18
N TYR A 188 -4.08 -3.19 -11.88
CA TYR A 188 -4.27 -4.53 -11.34
C TYR A 188 -2.94 -5.25 -11.06
N HIS A 189 -2.00 -5.19 -12.00
CA HIS A 189 -0.67 -5.76 -11.85
C HIS A 189 0.11 -5.11 -10.70
N ALA A 190 0.08 -3.77 -10.61
CA ALA A 190 0.73 -3.05 -9.53
C ALA A 190 0.20 -3.43 -8.13
N ASN A 191 -1.08 -3.78 -8.03
CA ASN A 191 -1.73 -4.12 -6.76
C ASN A 191 -1.72 -5.61 -6.43
N THR A 192 -1.64 -6.49 -7.42
CA THR A 192 -1.79 -7.94 -7.21
C THR A 192 -0.57 -8.77 -7.64
N GLY A 193 0.34 -8.17 -8.40
CA GLY A 193 1.43 -8.90 -9.07
C GLY A 193 0.96 -9.87 -10.16
N LYS A 194 -0.33 -9.82 -10.54
CA LYS A 194 -0.95 -10.76 -11.50
C LYS A 194 -1.51 -10.01 -12.70
N GLU A 195 -1.77 -10.73 -13.77
CA GLU A 195 -2.50 -10.22 -14.94
C GLU A 195 -4.02 -10.31 -14.72
N VAL A 196 -4.78 -9.32 -15.23
CA VAL A 196 -6.24 -9.38 -15.26
C VAL A 196 -6.66 -10.51 -16.17
N PRO A 197 -7.45 -11.50 -15.71
CA PRO A 197 -7.97 -12.56 -16.55
C PRO A 197 -8.75 -11.99 -17.75
N PHE A 198 -8.63 -12.63 -18.90
CA PHE A 198 -9.38 -12.25 -20.10
C PHE A 198 -10.18 -13.44 -20.66
N LEU A 199 -11.50 -13.36 -20.56
CA LEU A 199 -12.42 -14.39 -21.03
C LEU A 199 -12.86 -14.09 -22.46
N THR A 200 -12.46 -14.92 -23.39
CA THR A 200 -12.77 -14.77 -24.84
C THR A 200 -13.67 -15.87 -25.38
N ASN A 201 -14.08 -16.79 -24.52
CA ASN A 201 -14.87 -18.00 -24.88
C ASN A 201 -16.39 -17.80 -24.68
N TRP A 202 -16.86 -16.61 -24.44
CA TRP A 202 -18.28 -16.30 -24.30
C TRP A 202 -18.87 -16.00 -25.68
N THR A 203 -19.77 -16.82 -26.13
CA THR A 203 -20.34 -16.80 -27.49
C THR A 203 -21.86 -16.83 -27.43
N ASP A 204 -22.54 -16.66 -28.58
CA ASP A 204 -24.00 -16.72 -28.67
C ASP A 204 -24.55 -18.10 -28.28
N THR A 205 -23.76 -19.17 -28.44
CA THR A 205 -24.10 -20.53 -27.98
C THR A 205 -23.81 -20.71 -26.48
N SER A 206 -23.01 -19.86 -25.87
CA SER A 206 -22.71 -19.82 -24.45
C SER A 206 -22.78 -18.36 -23.93
N PRO A 207 -24.02 -17.78 -23.86
CA PRO A 207 -24.21 -16.35 -23.71
C PRO A 207 -24.07 -15.90 -22.25
N TYR A 208 -22.93 -16.21 -21.60
CA TYR A 208 -22.65 -15.85 -20.19
C TYR A 208 -22.65 -14.34 -19.98
N TYR A 209 -22.27 -13.54 -20.98
CA TYR A 209 -22.29 -12.08 -20.93
C TYR A 209 -23.71 -11.51 -20.76
N ASN A 210 -24.74 -12.08 -21.41
CA ASN A 210 -26.13 -11.69 -21.22
C ASN A 210 -26.63 -12.13 -19.84
N ARG A 211 -26.23 -13.31 -19.39
CA ARG A 211 -26.61 -13.83 -18.08
C ARG A 211 -25.98 -12.99 -16.96
N LEU A 212 -24.71 -12.61 -17.10
CA LEU A 212 -24.05 -11.69 -16.16
C LEU A 212 -24.77 -10.34 -16.12
N ALA A 213 -25.08 -9.72 -17.26
CA ALA A 213 -25.82 -8.47 -17.30
C ALA A 213 -27.19 -8.57 -16.61
N ASN A 214 -27.91 -9.68 -16.80
CA ASN A 214 -29.18 -9.93 -16.13
C ASN A 214 -29.02 -10.06 -14.61
N VAL A 215 -27.97 -10.72 -14.13
CA VAL A 215 -27.68 -10.85 -12.69
C VAL A 215 -27.33 -9.50 -12.08
N LEU A 216 -26.48 -8.70 -12.73
CA LEU A 216 -26.07 -7.38 -12.23
C LEU A 216 -27.24 -6.39 -12.10
N ASN A 217 -28.31 -6.58 -12.86
CA ASN A 217 -29.52 -5.75 -12.81
C ASN A 217 -30.58 -6.28 -11.82
N ARG A 218 -30.36 -7.41 -11.14
CA ARG A 218 -31.27 -7.91 -10.11
C ARG A 218 -31.02 -7.20 -8.77
N LYS A 219 -32.10 -7.11 -7.97
CA LYS A 219 -31.94 -6.75 -6.56
C LYS A 219 -31.33 -7.95 -5.82
N PRO A 220 -30.43 -7.72 -4.85
CA PRO A 220 -29.98 -8.79 -3.94
C PRO A 220 -31.15 -9.46 -3.25
N ASP A 221 -31.06 -10.74 -3.02
CA ASP A 221 -32.09 -11.53 -2.36
C ASP A 221 -32.08 -11.37 -0.82
N TYR A 222 -31.01 -10.77 -0.27
CA TYR A 222 -30.81 -10.48 1.16
C TYR A 222 -29.81 -9.36 1.38
#